data_1b98b3d66a224d383dee5ba8fb7c3272
#
_entry.id   1b98b3d66a224d383dee5ba8fb7c3272
#
_cell.length_a   1.000
_cell.length_b   1.000
_cell.length_c   1.000
_cell.angle_alpha   90.00
_cell.angle_beta   90.00
_cell.angle_gamma   90.00
#
_symmetry.space_group_name_H-M   'P 1'
#
loop_
_entity.id
_entity.type
_entity.pdbx_description
1 polymer ?
#
loop_
_entity_poly.entity_id
_entity_poly.type
_entity_poly.pdbx_seq_one_letter_code
_entity_poly.pdbx_strand_id
1 'polypeptide(L)'
;MTERNPVVGVLVASPSELGVLQQAGAILEKFDITHEIRVMSSSRNPDLVDEYARTAFERGVKVIVCSTGISGHLAAAVAARTVIPVIGVPIASSPQMEGWEALSVTAQMPMGVPVATVGVDAAVNAAVLAAEIVGVSDPEVQKRLWKFKDDLAEGLRL
;
A
#
# COMPACT_ATOMS: atom_id res chain seq x y z
N MET A 1 -5.15 3.75 -26.75
CA MET A 1 -5.39 4.19 -25.36
C MET A 1 -4.03 4.26 -24.70
N THR A 2 -3.54 5.45 -24.38
CA THR A 2 -2.29 5.60 -23.61
C THR A 2 -2.54 5.06 -22.22
N GLU A 3 -1.90 3.94 -21.86
CA GLU A 3 -1.90 3.46 -20.48
C GLU A 3 -1.37 4.60 -19.60
N ARG A 4 -2.22 5.08 -18.69
CA ARG A 4 -1.79 6.07 -17.71
C ARG A 4 -0.80 5.37 -16.77
N ASN A 5 0.35 5.98 -16.55
CA ASN A 5 1.32 5.47 -15.57
C ASN A 5 0.67 5.32 -14.19
N PRO A 6 0.99 4.26 -13.44
CA PRO A 6 0.43 4.07 -12.10
C PRO A 6 0.95 5.17 -11.15
N VAL A 7 0.04 5.76 -10.38
CA VAL A 7 0.33 6.72 -9.31
C VAL A 7 0.55 6.00 -7.97
N VAL A 8 -0.09 4.85 -7.77
CA VAL A 8 0.09 4.01 -6.59
C VAL A 8 0.51 2.62 -7.00
N GLY A 9 1.59 2.12 -6.42
CA GLY A 9 2.02 0.74 -6.54
C GLY A 9 1.49 -0.10 -5.37
N VAL A 10 0.86 -1.23 -5.65
CA VAL A 10 0.42 -2.19 -4.62
C VAL A 10 1.22 -3.48 -4.78
N LEU A 11 2.08 -3.77 -3.83
CA LEU A 11 2.98 -4.92 -3.84
C LEU A 11 2.50 -5.99 -2.88
N VAL A 12 2.39 -7.21 -3.38
CA VAL A 12 1.84 -8.35 -2.64
C VAL A 12 2.92 -9.42 -2.49
N ALA A 13 3.28 -9.78 -1.27
CA ALA A 13 4.38 -10.70 -1.00
C ALA A 13 4.07 -12.15 -1.42
N SER A 14 2.80 -12.54 -1.44
CA SER A 14 2.36 -13.89 -1.80
C SER A 14 1.00 -13.85 -2.51
N PRO A 15 0.76 -14.73 -3.50
CA PRO A 15 -0.57 -14.85 -4.13
C PRO A 15 -1.73 -15.06 -3.14
N SER A 16 -1.48 -15.69 -1.99
CA SER A 16 -2.48 -15.89 -0.94
C SER A 16 -2.99 -14.60 -0.28
N GLU A 17 -2.22 -13.51 -0.36
CA GLU A 17 -2.55 -12.21 0.20
C GLU A 17 -3.27 -11.30 -0.81
N LEU A 18 -3.36 -11.74 -2.07
CA LEU A 18 -3.89 -10.92 -3.16
C LEU A 18 -5.32 -10.47 -2.91
N GLY A 19 -6.17 -11.34 -2.35
CA GLY A 19 -7.57 -11.02 -2.07
C GLY A 19 -7.74 -9.85 -1.10
N VAL A 20 -6.86 -9.70 -0.12
CA VAL A 20 -6.87 -8.56 0.81
C VAL A 20 -6.44 -7.29 0.07
N LEU A 21 -5.34 -7.35 -0.67
CA LEU A 21 -4.78 -6.16 -1.34
C LEU A 21 -5.60 -5.68 -2.55
N GLN A 22 -6.40 -6.54 -3.17
CA GLN A 22 -7.34 -6.14 -4.23
C GLN A 22 -8.38 -5.13 -3.73
N GLN A 23 -8.73 -5.17 -2.45
CA GLN A 23 -9.63 -4.18 -1.85
C GLN A 23 -9.03 -2.76 -1.92
N ALA A 24 -7.71 -2.63 -1.80
CA ALA A 24 -7.04 -1.35 -1.99
C ALA A 24 -7.22 -0.81 -3.41
N GLY A 25 -7.09 -1.67 -4.43
CA GLY A 25 -7.32 -1.29 -5.83
C GLY A 25 -8.73 -0.73 -6.05
N ALA A 26 -9.75 -1.41 -5.55
CA ALA A 26 -11.14 -0.97 -5.66
C ALA A 26 -11.40 0.42 -5.00
N ILE A 27 -10.71 0.73 -3.92
CA ILE A 27 -10.80 2.05 -3.28
C ILE A 27 -10.04 3.12 -4.07
N LEU A 28 -8.85 2.81 -4.60
CA LEU A 28 -8.10 3.75 -5.44
C LEU A 28 -8.89 4.14 -6.70
N GLU A 29 -9.61 3.19 -7.30
CA GLU A 29 -10.51 3.46 -8.43
C GLU A 29 -11.61 4.46 -8.07
N LYS A 30 -12.21 4.38 -6.87
CA LYS A 30 -13.20 5.35 -6.40
C LYS A 30 -12.65 6.78 -6.33
N PHE A 31 -11.35 6.93 -6.09
CA PHE A 31 -10.66 8.21 -6.09
C PHE A 31 -10.11 8.60 -7.47
N ASP A 32 -10.33 7.79 -8.53
CA ASP A 32 -9.77 7.95 -9.88
C ASP A 32 -8.22 8.01 -9.86
N ILE A 33 -7.62 7.19 -9.01
CA ILE A 33 -6.18 7.04 -8.89
C ILE A 33 -5.73 5.80 -9.65
N THR A 34 -4.87 6.00 -10.65
CA THR A 34 -4.27 4.88 -11.39
C THR A 34 -3.31 4.09 -10.50
N HIS A 35 -3.41 2.78 -10.55
CA HIS A 35 -2.59 1.90 -9.74
C HIS A 35 -2.19 0.63 -10.49
N GLU A 36 -1.19 -0.06 -9.98
CA GLU A 36 -0.83 -1.41 -10.41
C GLU A 36 -0.74 -2.33 -9.19
N ILE A 37 -1.12 -3.59 -9.36
CA ILE A 37 -0.95 -4.63 -8.32
C ILE A 37 0.06 -5.64 -8.84
N ARG A 38 1.16 -5.85 -8.10
CA ARG A 38 2.24 -6.76 -8.48
C ARG A 38 2.55 -7.73 -7.35
N VAL A 39 2.64 -9.01 -7.69
CA VAL A 39 3.09 -10.04 -6.74
C VAL A 39 4.62 -10.14 -6.84
N MET A 40 5.30 -9.87 -5.72
CA MET A 40 6.76 -10.00 -5.63
C MET A 40 7.19 -10.20 -4.18
N SER A 41 8.23 -10.99 -3.98
CA SER A 41 8.70 -11.38 -2.65
C SER A 41 10.14 -10.95 -2.43
N SER A 42 10.40 -10.23 -1.35
CA SER A 42 11.76 -9.86 -0.96
C SER A 42 12.68 -11.04 -0.67
N SER A 43 12.11 -12.23 -0.41
CA SER A 43 12.88 -13.43 -0.13
C SER A 43 13.08 -14.31 -1.38
N ARG A 44 12.07 -14.39 -2.27
CA ARG A 44 12.09 -15.29 -3.41
C ARG A 44 12.60 -14.64 -4.71
N ASN A 45 12.33 -13.35 -4.87
CA ASN A 45 12.79 -12.57 -6.04
C ASN A 45 13.22 -11.14 -5.61
N PRO A 46 14.30 -11.04 -4.78
CA PRO A 46 14.75 -9.77 -4.21
C PRO A 46 15.15 -8.74 -5.26
N ASP A 47 15.77 -9.17 -6.36
CA ASP A 47 16.20 -8.28 -7.45
C ASP A 47 15.01 -7.56 -8.10
N LEU A 48 13.88 -8.26 -8.27
CA LEU A 48 12.65 -7.67 -8.81
C LEU A 48 12.09 -6.59 -7.87
N VAL A 49 12.16 -6.84 -6.55
CA VAL A 49 11.74 -5.87 -5.54
C VAL A 49 12.65 -4.64 -5.52
N ASP A 50 13.97 -4.85 -5.60
CA ASP A 50 14.95 -3.76 -5.65
C ASP A 50 14.76 -2.89 -6.90
N GLU A 51 14.63 -3.51 -8.07
CA GLU A 51 14.36 -2.82 -9.33
C GLU A 51 13.07 -2.00 -9.27
N TYR A 52 11.98 -2.62 -8.78
CA TYR A 52 10.71 -1.92 -8.64
C TYR A 52 10.84 -0.68 -7.75
N ALA A 53 11.43 -0.83 -6.57
CA ALA A 53 11.56 0.25 -5.59
C ALA A 53 12.40 1.42 -6.12
N ARG A 54 13.48 1.14 -6.84
CA ARG A 54 14.37 2.16 -7.41
C ARG A 54 13.76 2.92 -8.59
N THR A 55 13.00 2.24 -9.44
CA THR A 55 12.44 2.81 -10.66
C THR A 55 11.05 3.41 -10.49
N ALA A 56 10.37 3.15 -9.38
CA ALA A 56 9.00 3.55 -9.14
C ALA A 56 8.78 5.07 -9.26
N PHE A 57 9.70 5.87 -8.70
CA PHE A 57 9.62 7.34 -8.76
C PHE A 57 9.66 7.85 -10.21
N GLU A 58 10.57 7.34 -11.03
CA GLU A 58 10.71 7.75 -12.43
C GLU A 58 9.49 7.34 -13.27
N ARG A 59 8.80 6.27 -12.89
CA ARG A 59 7.56 5.82 -13.51
C ARG A 59 6.32 6.63 -13.08
N GLY A 60 6.48 7.58 -12.14
CA GLY A 60 5.41 8.45 -11.66
C GLY A 60 4.67 7.92 -10.42
N VAL A 61 5.13 6.83 -9.81
CA VAL A 61 4.55 6.31 -8.57
C VAL A 61 4.83 7.27 -7.42
N LYS A 62 3.79 7.64 -6.68
CA LYS A 62 3.87 8.57 -5.54
C LYS A 62 3.76 7.89 -4.17
N VAL A 63 3.18 6.71 -4.13
CA VAL A 63 3.02 5.91 -2.90
C VAL A 63 3.10 4.43 -3.24
N ILE A 64 3.74 3.65 -2.37
CA ILE A 64 3.78 2.19 -2.50
C ILE A 64 3.07 1.58 -1.28
N VAL A 65 2.09 0.73 -1.53
CA VAL A 65 1.40 -0.09 -0.51
C VAL A 65 1.97 -1.50 -0.58
N CYS A 66 2.42 -2.06 0.53
CA CYS A 66 2.99 -3.40 0.59
C CYS A 66 2.21 -4.30 1.56
N SER A 67 1.87 -5.51 1.15
CA SER A 67 1.46 -6.52 2.13
C SER A 67 2.66 -6.92 3.00
N THR A 68 2.42 -7.14 4.27
CA THR A 68 3.42 -7.57 5.24
C THR A 68 2.91 -8.78 6.01
N GLY A 69 3.34 -9.98 5.62
CA GLY A 69 3.10 -11.18 6.40
C GLY A 69 3.94 -11.20 7.69
N ILE A 70 4.02 -12.34 8.35
CA ILE A 70 4.70 -12.54 9.65
C ILE A 70 6.09 -11.92 9.71
N SER A 71 6.85 -11.98 8.61
CA SER A 71 8.22 -11.49 8.56
C SER A 71 8.34 -9.99 8.28
N GLY A 72 7.29 -9.33 7.81
CA GLY A 72 7.27 -7.89 7.49
C GLY A 72 8.27 -7.42 6.41
N HIS A 73 8.96 -8.35 5.75
CA HIS A 73 10.15 -8.06 4.97
C HIS A 73 9.91 -7.24 3.71
N LEU A 74 8.75 -7.39 3.04
CA LEU A 74 8.53 -6.72 1.75
C LEU A 74 8.51 -5.19 1.91
N ALA A 75 7.71 -4.66 2.85
CA ALA A 75 7.66 -3.21 3.08
C ALA A 75 9.01 -2.64 3.51
N ALA A 76 9.75 -3.36 4.37
CA ALA A 76 11.08 -2.98 4.82
C ALA A 76 12.08 -2.94 3.66
N ALA A 77 12.08 -3.96 2.80
CA ALA A 77 12.96 -4.03 1.65
C ALA A 77 12.69 -2.90 0.65
N VAL A 78 11.42 -2.60 0.40
CA VAL A 78 11.01 -1.49 -0.48
C VAL A 78 11.40 -0.14 0.13
N ALA A 79 11.06 0.11 1.40
CA ALA A 79 11.35 1.38 2.08
C ALA A 79 12.85 1.70 2.16
N ALA A 80 13.70 0.67 2.24
CA ALA A 80 15.15 0.83 2.24
C ALA A 80 15.72 1.23 0.85
N ARG A 81 14.95 1.15 -0.22
CA ARG A 81 15.40 1.31 -1.61
C ARG A 81 14.70 2.43 -2.38
N THR A 82 13.74 3.11 -1.77
CA THR A 82 13.00 4.19 -2.40
C THR A 82 12.95 5.43 -1.52
N VAL A 83 12.62 6.58 -2.13
CA VAL A 83 12.29 7.83 -1.43
C VAL A 83 10.77 8.08 -1.41
N ILE A 84 9.99 7.17 -1.99
CA ILE A 84 8.54 7.25 -2.03
C ILE A 84 7.98 6.75 -0.69
N PRO A 85 6.92 7.38 -0.14
CA PRO A 85 6.24 6.87 1.04
C PRO A 85 5.78 5.42 0.86
N VAL A 86 6.09 4.57 1.86
CA VAL A 86 5.68 3.16 1.88
C VAL A 86 4.67 2.94 3.00
N ILE A 87 3.56 2.28 2.65
CA ILE A 87 2.50 1.89 3.58
C ILE A 87 2.51 0.37 3.70
N GLY A 88 2.65 -0.14 4.91
CA GLY A 88 2.57 -1.56 5.20
C GLY A 88 1.17 -1.97 5.65
N VAL A 89 0.64 -3.03 5.04
CA VAL A 89 -0.60 -3.69 5.44
C VAL A 89 -0.26 -5.03 6.09
N PRO A 90 -0.27 -5.12 7.42
CA PRO A 90 -0.08 -6.38 8.12
C PRO A 90 -1.15 -7.39 7.71
N ILE A 91 -0.77 -8.64 7.44
CA ILE A 91 -1.68 -9.69 7.00
C ILE A 91 -1.82 -10.76 8.07
N ALA A 92 -3.06 -11.12 8.41
CA ALA A 92 -3.35 -12.28 9.22
C ALA A 92 -3.07 -13.56 8.43
N SER A 93 -1.93 -14.18 8.66
CA SER A 93 -1.46 -15.33 7.87
C SER A 93 -2.22 -16.62 8.17
N SER A 94 -2.92 -16.68 9.31
CA SER A 94 -3.81 -17.79 9.69
C SER A 94 -4.75 -17.33 10.81
N PRO A 95 -5.87 -18.05 11.03
CA PRO A 95 -6.79 -17.75 12.14
C PRO A 95 -6.13 -17.80 13.53
N GLN A 96 -5.05 -18.55 13.69
CA GLN A 96 -4.32 -18.66 14.96
C GLN A 96 -3.32 -17.52 15.19
N MET A 97 -2.90 -16.85 14.13
CA MET A 97 -1.86 -15.83 14.18
C MET A 97 -2.40 -14.41 13.99
N GLU A 98 -3.66 -14.18 14.09
CA GLU A 98 -4.42 -12.92 14.10
C GLU A 98 -3.72 -11.64 13.53
N GLY A 99 -2.49 -11.74 12.98
CA GLY A 99 -1.72 -10.67 12.36
C GLY A 99 -1.00 -9.71 13.33
N TRP A 100 -1.04 -9.93 14.63
CA TRP A 100 -0.37 -9.07 15.61
C TRP A 100 1.14 -9.07 15.48
N GLU A 101 1.74 -10.21 15.12
CA GLU A 101 3.16 -10.33 14.84
C GLU A 101 3.53 -9.50 13.61
N ALA A 102 2.75 -9.60 12.53
CA ALA A 102 2.95 -8.82 11.31
C ALA A 102 2.82 -7.32 11.59
N LEU A 103 1.82 -6.92 12.38
CA LEU A 103 1.64 -5.53 12.79
C LEU A 103 2.84 -5.02 13.58
N SER A 104 3.28 -5.78 14.59
CA SER A 104 4.40 -5.40 15.44
C SER A 104 5.70 -5.22 14.64
N VAL A 105 6.01 -6.17 13.76
CA VAL A 105 7.22 -6.12 12.91
C VAL A 105 7.15 -4.96 11.91
N THR A 106 5.98 -4.74 11.31
CA THR A 106 5.79 -3.66 10.31
C THR A 106 5.91 -2.27 10.95
N ALA A 107 5.42 -2.10 12.18
CA ALA A 107 5.47 -0.83 12.90
C ALA A 107 6.85 -0.51 13.49
N GLN A 108 7.71 -1.51 13.75
CA GLN A 108 9.01 -1.36 14.41
C GLN A 108 10.17 -1.32 13.41
N MET A 109 10.16 -0.32 12.55
CA MET A 109 11.21 -0.13 11.55
C MET A 109 12.45 0.55 12.14
N PRO A 110 13.67 0.24 11.63
CA PRO A 110 14.88 0.92 12.05
C PRO A 110 14.87 2.40 11.67
N MET A 111 15.61 3.21 12.42
CA MET A 111 15.76 4.65 12.16
C MET A 111 16.23 4.91 10.73
N GLY A 112 15.55 5.84 10.04
CA GLY A 112 15.86 6.22 8.67
C GLY A 112 15.14 5.40 7.59
N VAL A 113 14.41 4.34 7.97
CA VAL A 113 13.64 3.49 7.04
C VAL A 113 12.18 3.39 7.51
N PRO A 114 11.38 4.46 7.41
CA PRO A 114 10.01 4.47 7.91
C PRO A 114 9.07 3.67 7.01
N VAL A 115 8.10 2.98 7.64
CA VAL A 115 6.92 2.40 6.99
C VAL A 115 5.68 2.87 7.75
N ALA A 116 4.76 3.54 7.06
CA ALA A 116 3.46 3.87 7.64
C ALA A 116 2.63 2.59 7.77
N THR A 117 2.15 2.27 8.97
CA THR A 117 1.49 0.99 9.23
C THR A 117 0.01 1.20 9.51
N VAL A 118 -0.85 0.48 8.79
CA VAL A 118 -2.30 0.42 9.04
C VAL A 118 -2.66 -0.81 9.88
N GLY A 119 -3.94 -0.96 10.22
CA GLY A 119 -4.40 -2.15 10.96
C GLY A 119 -4.22 -3.45 10.17
N VAL A 120 -4.37 -4.58 10.86
CA VAL A 120 -4.32 -5.92 10.25
C VAL A 120 -5.42 -6.05 9.20
N ASP A 121 -5.09 -6.58 8.03
CA ASP A 121 -5.94 -6.75 6.84
C ASP A 121 -6.62 -5.45 6.36
N ALA A 122 -6.16 -4.28 6.82
CA ALA A 122 -6.78 -2.99 6.56
C ALA A 122 -6.32 -2.36 5.22
N ALA A 123 -6.40 -3.12 4.12
CA ALA A 123 -6.02 -2.65 2.79
C ALA A 123 -6.84 -1.44 2.32
N VAL A 124 -8.11 -1.35 2.73
CA VAL A 124 -8.96 -0.17 2.49
C VAL A 124 -8.36 1.09 3.10
N ASN A 125 -7.94 1.03 4.36
CA ASN A 125 -7.31 2.17 5.03
C ASN A 125 -5.95 2.53 4.41
N ALA A 126 -5.19 1.54 3.93
CA ALA A 126 -3.96 1.80 3.21
C ALA A 126 -4.21 2.57 1.91
N ALA A 127 -5.27 2.23 1.17
CA ALA A 127 -5.67 2.93 -0.05
C ALA A 127 -6.15 4.35 0.24
N VAL A 128 -6.93 4.55 1.32
CA VAL A 128 -7.37 5.90 1.74
C VAL A 128 -6.15 6.75 2.12
N LEU A 129 -5.22 6.22 2.90
CA LEU A 129 -3.98 6.92 3.27
C LEU A 129 -3.13 7.24 2.04
N ALA A 130 -3.01 6.31 1.09
CA ALA A 130 -2.32 6.55 -0.18
C ALA A 130 -3.00 7.68 -0.97
N ALA A 131 -4.32 7.70 -1.04
CA ALA A 131 -5.08 8.77 -1.68
C ALA A 131 -4.89 10.12 -0.96
N GLU A 132 -4.86 10.13 0.38
CA GLU A 132 -4.57 11.33 1.17
C GLU A 132 -3.18 11.89 0.85
N ILE A 133 -2.16 11.04 0.75
CA ILE A 133 -0.80 11.46 0.36
C ILE A 133 -0.79 12.05 -1.06
N VAL A 134 -1.45 11.42 -2.02
CA VAL A 134 -1.60 11.94 -3.39
C VAL A 134 -2.36 13.25 -3.40
N GLY A 135 -3.44 13.35 -2.61
CA GLY A 135 -4.31 14.52 -2.50
C GLY A 135 -3.63 15.77 -1.92
N VAL A 136 -2.48 15.64 -1.24
CA VAL A 136 -1.69 16.79 -0.79
C VAL A 136 -1.28 17.68 -1.97
N SER A 137 -1.04 17.10 -3.15
CA SER A 137 -0.61 17.83 -4.36
C SER A 137 -1.59 17.71 -5.54
N ASP A 138 -2.72 17.03 -5.36
CA ASP A 138 -3.75 16.81 -6.39
C ASP A 138 -5.12 17.29 -5.90
N PRO A 139 -5.58 18.50 -6.34
CA PRO A 139 -6.85 19.09 -5.91
C PRO A 139 -8.08 18.23 -6.26
N GLU A 140 -8.05 17.48 -7.36
CA GLU A 140 -9.17 16.62 -7.74
C GLU A 140 -9.29 15.40 -6.83
N VAL A 141 -8.17 14.80 -6.48
CA VAL A 141 -8.14 13.72 -5.47
C VAL A 141 -8.58 14.26 -4.11
N GLN A 142 -8.10 15.44 -3.71
CA GLN A 142 -8.49 16.08 -2.46
C GLN A 142 -10.01 16.32 -2.37
N LYS A 143 -10.63 16.80 -3.45
CA LYS A 143 -12.08 17.00 -3.53
C LYS A 143 -12.86 15.69 -3.34
N ARG A 144 -12.39 14.60 -3.98
CA ARG A 144 -13.01 13.26 -3.81
C ARG A 144 -12.87 12.74 -2.39
N LEU A 145 -11.72 13.00 -1.75
CA LEU A 145 -11.49 12.64 -0.35
C LEU A 145 -12.43 13.38 0.59
N TRP A 146 -12.67 14.69 0.40
CA TRP A 146 -13.65 15.44 1.19
C TRP A 146 -15.04 14.84 1.05
N LYS A 147 -15.49 14.61 -0.20
CA LYS A 147 -16.77 13.93 -0.43
C LYS A 147 -16.85 12.58 0.28
N PHE A 148 -15.80 11.78 0.21
CA PHE A 148 -15.74 10.48 0.87
C PHE A 148 -15.86 10.61 2.41
N LYS A 149 -15.22 11.61 3.03
CA LYS A 149 -15.34 11.86 4.47
C LYS A 149 -16.76 12.28 4.85
N ASP A 150 -17.40 13.10 4.03
CA ASP A 150 -18.80 13.51 4.22
C ASP A 150 -19.74 12.30 4.12
N ASP A 151 -19.56 11.46 3.08
CA ASP A 151 -20.35 10.23 2.89
C ASP A 151 -20.20 9.27 4.10
N LEU A 152 -18.99 9.16 4.68
CA LEU A 152 -18.75 8.37 5.90
C LEU A 152 -19.49 8.95 7.10
N ALA A 153 -19.50 10.29 7.26
CA ALA A 153 -20.22 10.96 8.33
C ALA A 153 -21.74 10.75 8.21
N GLU A 154 -22.26 10.65 6.99
CA GLU A 154 -23.67 10.34 6.70
C GLU A 154 -24.02 8.84 6.81
N GLY A 155 -23.04 7.98 7.10
CA GLY A 155 -23.26 6.55 7.39
C GLY A 155 -22.85 5.58 6.29
N LEU A 156 -22.06 6.01 5.30
CA LEU A 156 -21.46 5.08 4.34
C LEU A 156 -20.73 3.93 5.08
N ARG A 157 -20.93 2.72 4.62
CA ARG A 157 -20.18 1.52 5.05
C ARG A 157 -19.37 1.01 3.87
N LEU A 158 -18.13 0.56 4.14
CA LEU A 158 -17.19 0.02 3.16
C LEU A 158 -17.11 -1.50 3.27
#